data_03d9ac694e3eacc5137cf3dc1d3dc0cb
#
_entry.id   03d9ac694e3eacc5137cf3dc1d3dc0cb
#
_cell.length_a   1.000
_cell.length_b   1.000
_cell.length_c   1.000
_cell.angle_alpha   90.00
_cell.angle_beta   90.00
_cell.angle_gamma   90.00
#
_symmetry.space_group_name_H-M   'P 1'
#
loop_
_entity.id
_entity.type
_entity.pdbx_description
1 polymer ?
#
loop_
_entity_poly.entity_id
_entity_poly.type
_entity_poly.pdbx_seq_one_letter_code
_entity_poly.pdbx_strand_id
1 'polypeptide(L)'
;MRTFNYSEIKNQKWDSEILGLVSSIYKEVGKQELYLKQRPEELEKLVEIAKIQSTEASNAIEGIVTTSTRIRQLVEDKTTPKNRDEQEIAGYRDVLNVIHDSFDTIPISQNYILQLHKILYSHMNNPMAGKTKSVQNYISASYPDGHVETLFTPLSPFETPEALDKICEEYNRVIGNFEVEPLIAIPIFIHDFLCIHPFNDGNGRMSRLLTTLLLYRSGFYVGKYISLESKIAKNKDLYYDALRQSQYGWHEGKGDAIPFIKYLLGTILSAYKDFEDRFALVEVKLPAIEMVRQATMNKIGRFKKQDIHELCPSLSISSIERALRKLVDTKELKREGAGKSTCYYRLK
;
A
#
# COMPACT_ATOMS: atom_id res chain seq x y z
N MET A 1 -9.52 0.17 30.04
CA MET A 1 -8.80 0.70 28.85
C MET A 1 -7.64 -0.22 28.55
N ARG A 2 -7.42 -0.59 27.28
CA ARG A 2 -6.26 -1.36 26.86
C ARG A 2 -4.97 -0.58 27.16
N THR A 3 -3.97 -1.23 27.73
CA THR A 3 -2.63 -0.69 27.90
C THR A 3 -1.79 -0.98 26.67
N PHE A 4 -1.10 0.01 26.14
CA PHE A 4 -0.14 -0.15 25.06
C PHE A 4 1.27 -0.11 25.65
N ASN A 5 2.03 -1.20 25.50
CA ASN A 5 3.40 -1.32 25.96
C ASN A 5 4.23 -2.05 24.90
N TYR A 6 4.82 -1.29 23.99
CA TYR A 6 5.62 -1.88 22.89
C TYR A 6 6.98 -2.43 23.36
N SER A 7 7.43 -2.14 24.59
CA SER A 7 8.62 -2.80 25.14
C SER A 7 8.45 -4.31 25.34
N GLU A 8 7.21 -4.79 25.48
CA GLU A 8 6.97 -6.22 25.60
C GLU A 8 7.26 -6.98 24.32
N ILE A 9 7.21 -6.30 23.16
CA ILE A 9 7.50 -6.88 21.83
C ILE A 9 8.92 -7.44 21.76
N LYS A 10 9.90 -6.79 22.43
CA LYS A 10 11.30 -7.27 22.45
C LYS A 10 11.49 -8.64 23.07
N ASN A 11 10.55 -9.05 23.94
CA ASN A 11 10.59 -10.33 24.63
C ASN A 11 9.84 -11.43 23.89
N GLN A 12 9.13 -11.08 22.79
CA GLN A 12 8.36 -12.02 22.00
C GLN A 12 9.28 -12.94 21.19
N LYS A 13 8.93 -14.21 21.12
CA LYS A 13 9.62 -15.18 20.25
C LYS A 13 9.05 -15.08 18.84
N TRP A 14 9.93 -14.85 17.88
CA TRP A 14 9.57 -14.80 16.46
C TRP A 14 9.85 -16.14 15.80
N ASP A 15 8.93 -16.59 14.93
CA ASP A 15 9.14 -17.81 14.15
C ASP A 15 10.13 -17.58 12.98
N SER A 16 10.59 -18.69 12.40
CA SER A 16 11.56 -18.66 11.28
C SER A 16 11.03 -17.95 10.04
N GLU A 17 9.70 -17.92 9.86
CA GLU A 17 9.09 -17.25 8.70
C GLU A 17 9.23 -15.73 8.83
N ILE A 18 8.92 -15.15 9.99
CA ILE A 18 9.10 -13.70 10.24
C ILE A 18 10.57 -13.32 10.12
N LEU A 19 11.49 -14.09 10.73
CA LEU A 19 12.93 -13.84 10.63
C LEU A 19 13.41 -13.92 9.17
N GLY A 20 12.91 -14.88 8.41
CA GLY A 20 13.19 -15.02 6.98
C GLY A 20 12.67 -13.86 6.14
N LEU A 21 11.46 -13.35 6.41
CA LEU A 21 10.89 -12.19 5.74
C LEU A 21 11.71 -10.92 6.04
N VAL A 22 12.02 -10.65 7.30
CA VAL A 22 12.84 -9.49 7.72
C VAL A 22 14.22 -9.55 7.05
N SER A 23 14.92 -10.67 7.14
CA SER A 23 16.24 -10.86 6.51
C SER A 23 16.18 -10.66 4.98
N SER A 24 15.14 -11.19 4.33
CA SER A 24 14.95 -11.05 2.89
C SER A 24 14.69 -9.60 2.49
N ILE A 25 13.90 -8.85 3.27
CA ILE A 25 13.63 -7.44 3.01
C ILE A 25 14.95 -6.64 3.09
N TYR A 26 15.75 -6.83 4.13
CA TYR A 26 17.05 -6.13 4.26
C TYR A 26 18.01 -6.43 3.11
N LYS A 27 18.03 -7.67 2.62
CA LYS A 27 18.80 -8.04 1.43
C LYS A 27 18.36 -7.24 0.21
N GLU A 28 17.05 -7.08 0.00
CA GLU A 28 16.52 -6.31 -1.12
C GLU A 28 16.74 -4.80 -0.95
N VAL A 29 16.70 -4.27 0.27
CA VAL A 29 17.09 -2.86 0.56
C VAL A 29 18.52 -2.60 0.11
N GLY A 30 19.47 -3.47 0.45
CA GLY A 30 20.86 -3.33 0.00
C GLY A 30 21.02 -3.32 -1.53
N LYS A 31 20.24 -4.13 -2.25
CA LYS A 31 20.20 -4.10 -3.72
C LYS A 31 19.58 -2.79 -4.23
N GLN A 32 18.48 -2.34 -3.65
CA GLN A 32 17.82 -1.11 -4.05
C GLN A 32 18.76 0.10 -3.95
N GLU A 33 19.55 0.20 -2.87
CA GLU A 33 20.53 1.29 -2.72
C GLU A 33 21.55 1.34 -3.86
N LEU A 34 21.98 0.19 -4.37
CA LEU A 34 22.86 0.13 -5.53
C LEU A 34 22.18 0.66 -6.80
N TYR A 35 20.92 0.26 -7.01
CA TYR A 35 20.14 0.71 -8.18
C TYR A 35 19.84 2.20 -8.15
N LEU A 36 19.53 2.77 -6.97
CA LEU A 36 19.26 4.20 -6.79
C LEU A 36 20.43 5.09 -7.22
N LYS A 37 21.66 4.62 -7.02
CA LYS A 37 22.88 5.37 -7.40
C LYS A 37 23.17 5.32 -8.90
N GLN A 38 22.63 4.35 -9.63
CA GLN A 38 22.99 4.09 -11.02
C GLN A 38 22.11 4.83 -12.04
N ARG A 39 20.80 5.04 -11.76
CA ARG A 39 19.83 5.53 -12.76
C ARG A 39 18.70 6.38 -12.17
N PRO A 40 18.96 7.64 -11.81
CA PRO A 40 17.96 8.50 -11.18
C PRO A 40 16.76 8.84 -12.11
N GLU A 41 17.00 9.09 -13.41
CA GLU A 41 15.94 9.52 -14.35
C GLU A 41 14.86 8.44 -14.59
N GLU A 42 15.27 7.17 -14.67
CA GLU A 42 14.36 6.05 -14.84
C GLU A 42 13.53 5.83 -13.58
N LEU A 43 14.12 6.08 -12.42
CA LEU A 43 13.44 5.94 -11.12
C LEU A 43 12.37 7.02 -10.92
N GLU A 44 12.56 8.23 -11.40
CA GLU A 44 11.53 9.29 -11.36
C GLU A 44 10.24 8.86 -12.05
N LYS A 45 10.34 8.20 -13.20
CA LYS A 45 9.16 7.64 -13.90
C LYS A 45 8.44 6.57 -13.09
N LEU A 46 9.18 5.74 -12.36
CA LEU A 46 8.57 4.75 -11.47
C LEU A 46 7.83 5.42 -10.30
N VAL A 47 8.38 6.51 -9.76
CA VAL A 47 7.72 7.30 -8.69
C VAL A 47 6.37 7.83 -9.16
N GLU A 48 6.30 8.47 -10.33
CA GLU A 48 5.02 8.99 -10.86
C GLU A 48 3.99 7.88 -11.05
N ILE A 49 4.42 6.74 -11.60
CA ILE A 49 3.54 5.59 -11.81
C ILE A 49 3.07 5.00 -10.48
N ALA A 50 3.96 4.85 -9.51
CA ALA A 50 3.61 4.36 -8.19
C ALA A 50 2.60 5.29 -7.49
N LYS A 51 2.77 6.62 -7.58
CA LYS A 51 1.80 7.60 -7.04
C LYS A 51 0.41 7.42 -7.64
N ILE A 52 0.32 7.26 -8.98
CA ILE A 52 -0.96 7.02 -9.66
C ILE A 52 -1.59 5.72 -9.17
N GLN A 53 -0.82 4.63 -9.14
CA GLN A 53 -1.29 3.31 -8.71
C GLN A 53 -1.70 3.29 -7.24
N SER A 54 -0.94 3.93 -6.35
CA SER A 54 -1.24 4.03 -4.92
C SER A 54 -2.53 4.80 -4.68
N THR A 55 -2.69 5.95 -5.36
CA THR A 55 -3.89 6.78 -5.25
C THR A 55 -5.12 6.02 -5.78
N GLU A 56 -5.04 5.36 -6.94
CA GLU A 56 -6.13 4.57 -7.51
C GLU A 56 -6.50 3.40 -6.58
N ALA A 57 -5.52 2.58 -6.21
CA ALA A 57 -5.77 1.35 -5.48
C ALA A 57 -6.28 1.60 -4.06
N SER A 58 -5.70 2.56 -3.32
CA SER A 58 -6.12 2.85 -1.95
C SER A 58 -7.57 3.35 -1.89
N ASN A 59 -8.00 4.18 -2.85
CA ASN A 59 -9.37 4.65 -2.92
C ASN A 59 -10.32 3.55 -3.40
N ALA A 60 -9.92 2.73 -4.37
CA ALA A 60 -10.72 1.60 -4.86
C ALA A 60 -10.98 0.52 -3.79
N ILE A 61 -10.06 0.30 -2.84
CA ILE A 61 -10.28 -0.59 -1.69
C ILE A 61 -11.50 -0.14 -0.88
N GLU A 62 -11.72 1.17 -0.75
CA GLU A 62 -12.86 1.77 -0.04
C GLU A 62 -14.09 1.99 -0.94
N GLY A 63 -14.05 1.54 -2.19
CA GLY A 63 -15.16 1.70 -3.14
C GLY A 63 -15.22 3.07 -3.82
N ILE A 64 -14.21 3.94 -3.62
CA ILE A 64 -14.10 5.27 -4.22
C ILE A 64 -13.41 5.13 -5.57
N VAL A 65 -14.12 5.40 -6.66
CA VAL A 65 -13.64 5.10 -8.01
C VAL A 65 -13.95 6.22 -9.01
N THR A 66 -13.03 6.37 -9.98
CA THR A 66 -13.26 7.14 -11.20
C THR A 66 -12.52 6.47 -12.37
N THR A 67 -12.53 7.05 -13.56
CA THR A 67 -11.82 6.45 -14.70
C THR A 67 -10.30 6.58 -14.55
N SER A 68 -9.53 5.62 -15.07
CA SER A 68 -8.06 5.66 -15.01
C SER A 68 -7.47 6.92 -15.66
N THR A 69 -8.13 7.47 -16.68
CA THR A 69 -7.73 8.77 -17.28
C THR A 69 -7.90 9.91 -16.27
N ARG A 70 -9.00 9.94 -15.53
CA ARG A 70 -9.25 10.96 -14.51
C ARG A 70 -8.31 10.82 -13.34
N ILE A 71 -8.05 9.58 -12.87
CA ILE A 71 -7.04 9.32 -11.83
C ILE A 71 -5.70 9.95 -12.21
N ARG A 72 -5.19 9.63 -13.41
CA ARG A 72 -3.94 10.20 -13.89
C ARG A 72 -3.95 11.73 -13.90
N GLN A 73 -4.99 12.34 -14.46
CA GLN A 73 -5.11 13.80 -14.53
C GLN A 73 -5.17 14.44 -13.12
N LEU A 74 -5.85 13.81 -12.17
CA LEU A 74 -5.93 14.29 -10.79
C LEU A 74 -4.57 14.16 -10.08
N VAL A 75 -3.86 13.03 -10.26
CA VAL A 75 -2.56 12.82 -9.62
C VAL A 75 -1.49 13.74 -10.20
N GLU A 76 -1.52 13.98 -11.51
CA GLU A 76 -0.63 14.93 -12.20
C GLU A 76 -1.03 16.42 -12.00
N ASP A 77 -2.08 16.69 -11.21
CA ASP A 77 -2.65 18.02 -10.94
C ASP A 77 -3.05 18.80 -12.21
N LYS A 78 -3.45 18.07 -13.26
CA LYS A 78 -3.86 18.63 -14.55
C LYS A 78 -5.37 18.94 -14.65
N THR A 79 -6.11 18.70 -13.57
CA THR A 79 -7.56 18.91 -13.52
C THR A 79 -8.06 19.07 -12.08
N THR A 80 -9.22 19.69 -11.94
CA THR A 80 -9.93 19.80 -10.65
C THR A 80 -10.92 18.65 -10.45
N PRO A 81 -11.17 18.23 -9.19
CA PRO A 81 -12.20 17.24 -8.86
C PRO A 81 -13.60 17.70 -9.27
N LYS A 82 -14.42 16.80 -9.84
CA LYS A 82 -15.78 17.09 -10.32
C LYS A 82 -16.89 16.57 -9.39
N ASN A 83 -16.59 15.58 -8.58
CA ASN A 83 -17.54 14.93 -7.67
C ASN A 83 -16.84 14.54 -6.38
N ARG A 84 -17.62 13.96 -5.44
CA ARG A 84 -17.12 13.53 -4.15
C ARG A 84 -15.96 12.53 -4.26
N ASP A 85 -16.10 11.50 -5.08
CA ASP A 85 -15.04 10.48 -5.22
C ASP A 85 -13.73 11.10 -5.72
N GLU A 86 -13.79 11.99 -6.70
CA GLU A 86 -12.60 12.68 -7.20
C GLU A 86 -12.00 13.65 -6.17
N GLN A 87 -12.81 14.25 -5.28
CA GLN A 87 -12.34 15.06 -4.16
C GLN A 87 -11.57 14.21 -3.14
N GLU A 88 -12.07 13.02 -2.82
CA GLU A 88 -11.41 12.07 -1.92
C GLU A 88 -10.11 11.52 -2.53
N ILE A 89 -10.10 11.25 -3.84
CA ILE A 89 -8.91 10.84 -4.59
C ILE A 89 -7.84 11.96 -4.58
N ALA A 90 -8.23 13.21 -4.82
CA ALA A 90 -7.34 14.35 -4.78
C ALA A 90 -6.74 14.56 -3.38
N GLY A 91 -7.55 14.43 -2.33
CA GLY A 91 -7.07 14.51 -0.95
C GLY A 91 -6.06 13.41 -0.60
N TYR A 92 -6.29 12.17 -1.05
CA TYR A 92 -5.32 11.09 -0.88
C TYR A 92 -3.97 11.39 -1.58
N ARG A 93 -4.02 11.87 -2.84
CA ARG A 93 -2.85 12.34 -3.60
C ARG A 93 -2.07 13.38 -2.80
N ASP A 94 -2.76 14.36 -2.21
CA ASP A 94 -2.11 15.46 -1.50
C ASP A 94 -1.37 14.97 -0.26
N VAL A 95 -1.97 14.06 0.52
CA VAL A 95 -1.28 13.44 1.66
C VAL A 95 -0.09 12.61 1.19
N LEU A 96 -0.25 11.82 0.13
CA LEU A 96 0.83 11.00 -0.41
C LEU A 96 2.00 11.87 -0.89
N ASN A 97 1.73 13.02 -1.54
CA ASN A 97 2.76 13.98 -1.93
C ASN A 97 3.49 14.56 -0.71
N VAL A 98 2.77 14.99 0.32
CA VAL A 98 3.37 15.48 1.57
C VAL A 98 4.29 14.42 2.19
N ILE A 99 3.87 13.15 2.20
CA ILE A 99 4.71 12.05 2.70
C ILE A 99 5.96 11.86 1.82
N HIS A 100 5.80 11.83 0.48
CA HIS A 100 6.92 11.63 -0.44
C HIS A 100 7.99 12.74 -0.33
N ASP A 101 7.54 13.97 -0.10
CA ASP A 101 8.40 15.15 -0.12
C ASP A 101 9.00 15.48 1.26
N SER A 102 8.35 15.05 2.36
CA SER A 102 8.67 15.56 3.71
C SER A 102 8.64 14.49 4.82
N PHE A 103 8.69 13.19 4.49
CA PHE A 103 8.57 12.09 5.47
C PHE A 103 9.55 12.19 6.64
N ASP A 104 10.75 12.70 6.41
CA ASP A 104 11.83 12.84 7.41
C ASP A 104 11.52 13.91 8.46
N THR A 105 10.72 14.92 8.12
CA THR A 105 10.34 16.03 8.98
C THR A 105 8.96 15.86 9.64
N ILE A 106 8.16 14.85 9.25
CA ILE A 106 6.84 14.58 9.82
C ILE A 106 7.00 13.74 11.11
N PRO A 107 6.78 14.29 12.31
CA PRO A 107 6.80 13.52 13.55
C PRO A 107 5.66 12.51 13.62
N ILE A 108 5.89 11.37 14.22
CA ILE A 108 4.83 10.41 14.50
C ILE A 108 4.15 10.82 15.81
N SER A 109 3.06 11.55 15.70
CA SER A 109 2.26 11.99 16.84
C SER A 109 0.80 12.14 16.45
N GLN A 110 -0.09 12.08 17.45
CA GLN A 110 -1.51 12.29 17.25
C GLN A 110 -1.78 13.57 16.44
N ASN A 111 -1.15 14.69 16.80
CA ASN A 111 -1.37 15.96 16.13
C ASN A 111 -1.04 15.93 14.63
N TYR A 112 0.07 15.30 14.23
CA TYR A 112 0.42 15.19 12.81
C TYR A 112 -0.47 14.20 12.07
N ILE A 113 -0.91 13.12 12.72
CA ILE A 113 -1.90 12.19 12.14
C ILE A 113 -3.22 12.93 11.88
N LEU A 114 -3.67 13.79 12.80
CA LEU A 114 -4.86 14.63 12.61
C LEU A 114 -4.67 15.65 11.48
N GLN A 115 -3.49 16.23 11.33
CA GLN A 115 -3.18 17.14 10.22
C GLN A 115 -3.20 16.42 8.86
N LEU A 116 -2.60 15.22 8.75
CA LEU A 116 -2.66 14.41 7.54
C LEU A 116 -4.10 14.04 7.19
N HIS A 117 -4.91 13.67 8.19
CA HIS A 117 -6.34 13.43 7.98
C HIS A 117 -7.09 14.69 7.53
N LYS A 118 -6.72 15.87 8.01
CA LYS A 118 -7.29 17.14 7.54
C LYS A 118 -6.96 17.39 6.06
N ILE A 119 -5.73 17.09 5.64
CA ILE A 119 -5.32 17.18 4.22
C ILE A 119 -6.10 16.17 3.36
N LEU A 120 -6.33 14.94 3.84
CA LEU A 120 -7.11 13.93 3.14
C LEU A 120 -8.52 14.41 2.74
N TYR A 121 -9.09 15.33 3.50
CA TYR A 121 -10.41 15.91 3.26
C TYR A 121 -10.37 17.39 2.82
N SER A 122 -9.22 17.92 2.40
CA SER A 122 -9.02 19.33 2.06
C SER A 122 -9.88 19.82 0.88
N HIS A 123 -10.25 18.92 -0.03
CA HIS A 123 -11.11 19.22 -1.18
C HIS A 123 -12.60 19.11 -0.88
N MET A 124 -12.96 18.81 0.37
CA MET A 124 -14.34 18.60 0.81
C MET A 124 -14.68 19.51 2.00
N ASN A 125 -15.93 19.92 2.09
CA ASN A 125 -16.43 20.58 3.29
C ASN A 125 -16.80 19.53 4.36
N ASN A 126 -15.78 18.96 5.02
CA ASN A 126 -15.96 17.96 6.06
C ASN A 126 -15.62 18.53 7.44
N PRO A 127 -16.62 18.80 8.32
CA PRO A 127 -16.39 19.40 9.65
C PRO A 127 -15.61 18.49 10.61
N MET A 128 -15.51 17.18 10.29
CA MET A 128 -14.75 16.18 11.07
C MET A 128 -13.32 15.99 10.57
N ALA A 129 -12.92 16.65 9.48
CA ALA A 129 -11.57 16.58 8.97
C ALA A 129 -10.55 17.01 10.04
N GLY A 130 -9.57 16.16 10.32
CA GLY A 130 -8.54 16.42 11.34
C GLY A 130 -9.01 16.31 12.79
N LYS A 131 -10.14 15.64 13.04
CA LYS A 131 -10.64 15.40 14.39
C LYS A 131 -10.85 13.90 14.61
N THR A 132 -10.67 13.45 15.84
CA THR A 132 -11.04 12.08 16.24
C THR A 132 -12.55 11.91 16.19
N LYS A 133 -13.01 10.70 16.06
CA LYS A 133 -14.44 10.35 16.00
C LYS A 133 -15.21 10.85 17.21
N SER A 134 -16.43 11.30 16.99
CA SER A 134 -17.36 11.76 18.01
C SER A 134 -18.51 10.78 18.27
N VAL A 135 -18.67 9.79 17.40
CA VAL A 135 -19.66 8.72 17.51
C VAL A 135 -18.98 7.36 17.40
N GLN A 136 -19.60 6.34 18.03
CA GLN A 136 -19.09 4.98 17.92
C GLN A 136 -19.19 4.51 16.47
N ASN A 137 -18.09 3.98 15.95
CA ASN A 137 -18.03 3.32 14.66
C ASN A 137 -17.89 1.79 14.83
N TYR A 138 -18.27 1.06 13.79
CA TYR A 138 -18.24 -0.40 13.76
C TYR A 138 -17.58 -0.85 12.46
N ILE A 139 -16.75 -1.87 12.53
CA ILE A 139 -16.22 -2.55 11.35
C ILE A 139 -17.18 -3.70 11.06
N SER A 140 -17.88 -3.63 9.93
CA SER A 140 -18.96 -4.56 9.59
C SER A 140 -18.78 -5.16 8.20
N ALA A 141 -19.25 -6.39 8.02
CA ALA A 141 -19.45 -7.02 6.72
C ALA A 141 -20.92 -6.92 6.32
N SER A 142 -21.16 -6.60 5.05
CA SER A 142 -22.50 -6.64 4.44
C SER A 142 -22.57 -7.81 3.46
N TYR A 143 -23.58 -8.63 3.60
CA TYR A 143 -23.79 -9.83 2.80
C TYR A 143 -24.85 -9.58 1.71
N PRO A 144 -24.85 -10.37 0.61
CA PRO A 144 -25.82 -10.21 -0.50
C PRO A 144 -27.30 -10.34 -0.11
N ASP A 145 -27.58 -11.01 1.00
CA ASP A 145 -28.94 -11.16 1.56
C ASP A 145 -29.41 -9.95 2.38
N GLY A 146 -28.58 -8.90 2.48
CA GLY A 146 -28.86 -7.68 3.25
C GLY A 146 -28.47 -7.79 4.74
N HIS A 147 -27.97 -8.95 5.20
CA HIS A 147 -27.47 -9.08 6.57
C HIS A 147 -26.19 -8.26 6.75
N VAL A 148 -26.08 -7.58 7.92
CA VAL A 148 -24.87 -6.83 8.32
C VAL A 148 -24.38 -7.42 9.63
N GLU A 149 -23.15 -7.92 9.61
CA GLU A 149 -22.47 -8.49 10.78
C GLU A 149 -21.38 -7.53 11.26
N THR A 150 -21.38 -7.22 12.56
CA THR A 150 -20.27 -6.46 13.16
C THR A 150 -19.09 -7.40 13.41
N LEU A 151 -18.03 -7.19 12.66
CA LEU A 151 -16.80 -7.99 12.75
C LEU A 151 -15.90 -7.54 13.91
N PHE A 152 -15.86 -6.23 14.17
CA PHE A 152 -15.05 -5.66 15.24
C PHE A 152 -15.66 -4.34 15.72
N THR A 153 -15.63 -4.10 17.02
CA THR A 153 -16.02 -2.82 17.62
C THR A 153 -14.77 -2.07 18.08
N PRO A 154 -14.35 -1.00 17.40
CA PRO A 154 -13.20 -0.19 17.81
C PRO A 154 -13.39 0.47 19.18
N LEU A 155 -12.34 1.09 19.72
CA LEU A 155 -12.42 1.86 20.97
C LEU A 155 -13.53 2.90 20.91
N SER A 156 -14.05 3.25 22.09
CA SER A 156 -15.04 4.32 22.19
C SER A 156 -14.47 5.67 21.79
N PRO A 157 -15.30 6.64 21.37
CA PRO A 157 -14.85 8.00 21.09
C PRO A 157 -14.08 8.65 22.24
N PHE A 158 -14.47 8.35 23.46
CA PHE A 158 -13.84 8.88 24.67
C PHE A 158 -12.42 8.37 24.85
N GLU A 159 -12.16 7.09 24.60
CA GLU A 159 -10.83 6.45 24.75
C GLU A 159 -9.90 6.76 23.57
N THR A 160 -10.46 7.11 22.42
CA THR A 160 -9.73 7.22 21.14
C THR A 160 -8.56 8.22 21.18
N PRO A 161 -8.70 9.48 21.70
CA PRO A 161 -7.59 10.43 21.67
C PRO A 161 -6.39 9.95 22.49
N GLU A 162 -6.62 9.45 23.71
CA GLU A 162 -5.56 8.97 24.60
C GLU A 162 -4.87 7.74 24.01
N ALA A 163 -5.64 6.81 23.45
CA ALA A 163 -5.08 5.60 22.81
C ALA A 163 -4.23 5.94 21.60
N LEU A 164 -4.67 6.87 20.74
CA LEU A 164 -3.90 7.30 19.56
C LEU A 164 -2.59 7.98 19.95
N ASP A 165 -2.62 8.83 20.97
CA ASP A 165 -1.42 9.48 21.49
C ASP A 165 -0.45 8.43 22.06
N LYS A 166 -0.98 7.50 22.85
CA LYS A 166 -0.19 6.45 23.50
C LYS A 166 0.52 5.52 22.51
N ILE A 167 -0.13 5.09 21.42
CA ILE A 167 0.57 4.26 20.42
C ILE A 167 1.68 5.04 19.70
N CYS A 168 1.50 6.35 19.50
CA CYS A 168 2.54 7.22 18.92
C CYS A 168 3.75 7.32 19.87
N GLU A 169 3.52 7.57 21.16
CA GLU A 169 4.57 7.61 22.17
C GLU A 169 5.35 6.30 22.24
N GLU A 170 4.64 5.17 22.34
CA GLU A 170 5.25 3.83 22.45
C GLU A 170 6.06 3.49 21.20
N TYR A 171 5.53 3.77 20.00
CA TYR A 171 6.25 3.58 18.74
C TYR A 171 7.55 4.39 18.71
N ASN A 172 7.48 5.69 18.98
CA ASN A 172 8.65 6.56 18.98
C ASN A 172 9.70 6.10 20.01
N ARG A 173 9.25 5.68 21.18
CA ARG A 173 10.12 5.22 22.26
C ARG A 173 10.89 3.95 21.85
N VAL A 174 10.20 2.92 21.35
CA VAL A 174 10.87 1.65 21.01
C VAL A 174 11.77 1.77 19.78
N ILE A 175 11.38 2.63 18.79
CA ILE A 175 12.22 2.90 17.63
C ILE A 175 13.43 3.77 18.01
N GLY A 176 13.22 4.84 18.79
CA GLY A 176 14.29 5.74 19.21
C GLY A 176 15.33 5.07 20.11
N ASN A 177 14.92 4.10 20.91
CA ASN A 177 15.80 3.32 21.79
C ASN A 177 16.35 2.03 21.14
N PHE A 178 16.01 1.75 19.88
CA PHE A 178 16.38 0.50 19.19
C PHE A 178 15.91 -0.77 19.93
N GLU A 179 14.77 -0.70 20.62
CA GLU A 179 14.23 -1.83 21.39
C GLU A 179 13.51 -2.86 20.51
N VAL A 180 12.90 -2.41 19.40
CA VAL A 180 12.12 -3.23 18.49
C VAL A 180 12.51 -2.94 17.03
N GLU A 181 12.61 -4.00 16.25
CA GLU A 181 12.87 -3.94 14.82
C GLU A 181 11.74 -3.17 14.09
N PRO A 182 12.04 -2.13 13.27
CA PRO A 182 11.02 -1.34 12.57
C PRO A 182 10.04 -2.17 11.74
N LEU A 183 10.50 -3.20 11.04
CA LEU A 183 9.63 -4.10 10.26
C LEU A 183 8.65 -4.91 11.13
N ILE A 184 8.87 -4.96 12.45
CA ILE A 184 7.95 -5.55 13.42
C ILE A 184 7.06 -4.46 14.05
N ALA A 185 7.66 -3.34 14.45
CA ALA A 185 6.94 -2.26 15.13
C ALA A 185 5.90 -1.61 14.22
N ILE A 186 6.21 -1.43 12.93
CA ILE A 186 5.30 -0.79 11.95
C ILE A 186 3.99 -1.57 11.80
N PRO A 187 3.97 -2.88 11.50
CA PRO A 187 2.73 -3.64 11.43
C PRO A 187 1.91 -3.57 12.72
N ILE A 188 2.56 -3.65 13.89
CA ILE A 188 1.86 -3.57 15.18
C ILE A 188 1.21 -2.20 15.37
N PHE A 189 1.94 -1.11 15.09
CA PHE A 189 1.38 0.25 15.13
C PHE A 189 0.17 0.40 14.19
N ILE A 190 0.29 -0.06 12.96
CA ILE A 190 -0.79 0.03 11.97
C ILE A 190 -2.00 -0.83 12.38
N HIS A 191 -1.77 -2.01 12.94
CA HIS A 191 -2.83 -2.86 13.48
C HIS A 191 -3.55 -2.18 14.65
N ASP A 192 -2.81 -1.63 15.62
CA ASP A 192 -3.39 -0.89 16.75
C ASP A 192 -4.15 0.35 16.28
N PHE A 193 -3.62 1.11 15.30
CA PHE A 193 -4.31 2.23 14.67
C PHE A 193 -5.66 1.80 14.07
N LEU A 194 -5.70 0.68 13.35
CA LEU A 194 -6.93 0.15 12.75
C LEU A 194 -7.91 -0.37 13.81
N CYS A 195 -7.44 -0.90 14.93
CA CYS A 195 -8.29 -1.32 16.05
C CYS A 195 -8.84 -0.14 16.87
N ILE A 196 -8.04 0.93 17.05
CA ILE A 196 -8.52 2.19 17.64
C ILE A 196 -9.55 2.85 16.72
N HIS A 197 -9.29 2.82 15.40
CA HIS A 197 -10.15 3.37 14.35
C HIS A 197 -10.52 4.82 14.62
N PRO A 198 -9.53 5.75 14.67
CA PRO A 198 -9.68 7.04 15.32
C PRO A 198 -10.61 8.03 14.60
N PHE A 199 -10.97 7.81 13.35
CA PHE A 199 -11.76 8.74 12.56
C PHE A 199 -13.16 8.20 12.28
N ASN A 200 -14.10 9.09 12.00
CA ASN A 200 -15.44 8.69 11.54
C ASN A 200 -15.37 8.04 10.15
N ASP A 201 -14.44 8.47 9.30
CA ASP A 201 -14.18 7.94 7.96
C ASP A 201 -12.70 8.12 7.60
N GLY A 202 -12.19 7.38 6.59
CA GLY A 202 -10.82 7.49 6.10
C GLY A 202 -9.77 6.69 6.87
N ASN A 203 -10.15 5.87 7.85
CA ASN A 203 -9.19 5.09 8.65
C ASN A 203 -8.35 4.12 7.79
N GLY A 204 -8.97 3.43 6.84
CA GLY A 204 -8.26 2.53 5.93
C GLY A 204 -7.25 3.27 5.05
N ARG A 205 -7.63 4.40 4.46
CA ARG A 205 -6.72 5.24 3.66
C ARG A 205 -5.58 5.79 4.50
N MET A 206 -5.90 6.30 5.70
CA MET A 206 -4.89 6.80 6.64
C MET A 206 -3.93 5.70 7.10
N SER A 207 -4.40 4.49 7.38
CA SER A 207 -3.51 3.37 7.76
C SER A 207 -2.50 3.04 6.66
N ARG A 208 -2.91 3.06 5.38
CA ARG A 208 -2.00 2.82 4.24
C ARG A 208 -1.00 3.97 4.04
N LEU A 209 -1.45 5.22 4.17
CA LEU A 209 -0.56 6.39 4.14
C LEU A 209 0.44 6.39 5.30
N LEU A 210 -0.01 6.05 6.52
CA LEU A 210 0.87 5.89 7.68
C LEU A 210 1.86 4.75 7.49
N THR A 211 1.45 3.63 6.88
CA THR A 211 2.38 2.54 6.54
C THR A 211 3.52 3.07 5.67
N THR A 212 3.20 3.83 4.62
CA THR A 212 4.20 4.44 3.74
C THR A 212 5.12 5.41 4.50
N LEU A 213 4.55 6.29 5.33
CA LEU A 213 5.32 7.24 6.15
C LEU A 213 6.29 6.52 7.09
N LEU A 214 5.81 5.53 7.84
CA LEU A 214 6.62 4.79 8.82
C LEU A 214 7.73 3.99 8.15
N LEU A 215 7.45 3.36 7.00
CA LEU A 215 8.46 2.66 6.20
C LEU A 215 9.55 3.62 5.71
N TYR A 216 9.19 4.79 5.17
CA TYR A 216 10.18 5.77 4.69
C TYR A 216 11.05 6.31 5.82
N ARG A 217 10.46 6.63 6.97
CA ARG A 217 11.20 7.06 8.17
C ARG A 217 12.16 6.00 8.69
N SER A 218 11.90 4.75 8.38
CA SER A 218 12.75 3.60 8.78
C SER A 218 13.70 3.15 7.66
N GLY A 219 13.80 3.89 6.54
CA GLY A 219 14.72 3.60 5.44
C GLY A 219 14.20 2.61 4.40
N PHE A 220 12.93 2.22 4.43
CA PHE A 220 12.32 1.30 3.48
C PHE A 220 11.55 2.04 2.39
N TYR A 221 12.24 2.39 1.29
CA TYR A 221 11.70 3.28 0.25
C TYR A 221 10.98 2.57 -0.91
N VAL A 222 10.74 1.28 -0.83
CA VAL A 222 10.13 0.53 -1.94
C VAL A 222 8.76 1.09 -2.35
N GLY A 223 7.96 1.57 -1.39
CA GLY A 223 6.66 2.21 -1.65
C GLY A 223 6.74 3.46 -2.53
N LYS A 224 7.92 4.07 -2.66
CA LYS A 224 8.17 5.21 -3.56
C LYS A 224 8.10 4.79 -5.04
N TYR A 225 8.46 3.55 -5.35
CA TYR A 225 8.62 3.03 -6.71
C TYR A 225 7.59 1.97 -7.10
N ILE A 226 7.04 1.26 -6.10
CA ILE A 226 6.05 0.20 -6.26
C ILE A 226 4.89 0.45 -5.30
N SER A 227 3.68 0.53 -5.82
CA SER A 227 2.49 0.72 -4.99
C SER A 227 2.22 -0.49 -4.08
N LEU A 228 2.32 -0.30 -2.77
CA LEU A 228 1.90 -1.29 -1.78
C LEU A 228 0.39 -1.46 -1.80
N GLU A 229 -0.35 -0.37 -2.00
CA GLU A 229 -1.82 -0.36 -2.05
C GLU A 229 -2.34 -1.20 -3.22
N SER A 230 -1.67 -1.18 -4.37
CA SER A 230 -2.02 -2.06 -5.51
C SER A 230 -1.84 -3.53 -5.18
N LYS A 231 -0.83 -3.89 -4.36
CA LYS A 231 -0.65 -5.26 -3.89
C LYS A 231 -1.73 -5.67 -2.89
N ILE A 232 -2.09 -4.77 -1.98
CA ILE A 232 -3.19 -4.98 -1.03
C ILE A 232 -4.51 -5.14 -1.78
N ALA A 233 -4.81 -4.28 -2.76
CA ALA A 233 -6.04 -4.35 -3.55
C ALA A 233 -6.17 -5.67 -4.33
N LYS A 234 -5.06 -6.21 -4.86
CA LYS A 234 -5.03 -7.51 -5.56
C LYS A 234 -5.30 -8.70 -4.63
N ASN A 235 -4.99 -8.58 -3.35
CA ASN A 235 -5.12 -9.63 -2.35
C ASN A 235 -5.98 -9.15 -1.16
N LYS A 236 -7.06 -8.42 -1.47
CA LYS A 236 -7.92 -7.76 -0.48
C LYS A 236 -8.45 -8.73 0.59
N ASP A 237 -8.82 -9.93 0.19
CA ASP A 237 -9.34 -10.94 1.11
C ASP A 237 -8.29 -11.37 2.14
N LEU A 238 -7.04 -11.61 1.69
CA LEU A 238 -5.94 -11.96 2.61
C LEU A 238 -5.61 -10.82 3.57
N TYR A 239 -5.73 -9.56 3.12
CA TYR A 239 -5.54 -8.40 3.98
C TYR A 239 -6.57 -8.37 5.13
N TYR A 240 -7.85 -8.52 4.80
CA TYR A 240 -8.91 -8.49 5.80
C TYR A 240 -8.90 -9.74 6.69
N ASP A 241 -8.53 -10.90 6.15
CA ASP A 241 -8.37 -12.12 6.95
C ASP A 241 -7.24 -11.98 7.98
N ALA A 242 -6.09 -11.42 7.58
CA ALA A 242 -4.98 -11.17 8.49
C ALA A 242 -5.36 -10.18 9.59
N LEU A 243 -6.08 -9.10 9.25
CA LEU A 243 -6.60 -8.14 10.23
C LEU A 243 -7.58 -8.80 11.20
N ARG A 244 -8.56 -9.55 10.69
CA ARG A 244 -9.58 -10.24 11.51
C ARG A 244 -8.94 -11.22 12.50
N GLN A 245 -7.98 -12.02 12.05
CA GLN A 245 -7.26 -12.94 12.93
C GLN A 245 -6.49 -12.20 14.02
N SER A 246 -5.85 -11.08 13.69
CA SER A 246 -5.06 -10.30 14.64
C SER A 246 -5.91 -9.45 15.60
N GLN A 247 -7.16 -9.15 15.25
CA GLN A 247 -8.09 -8.41 16.11
C GLN A 247 -8.68 -9.24 17.25
N TYR A 248 -8.63 -10.58 17.16
CA TYR A 248 -9.15 -11.44 18.22
C TYR A 248 -8.38 -11.24 19.52
N GLY A 249 -9.09 -10.99 20.62
CA GLY A 249 -8.50 -10.75 21.95
C GLY A 249 -7.76 -9.40 22.07
N TRP A 250 -7.88 -8.50 21.09
CA TRP A 250 -7.18 -7.22 21.11
C TRP A 250 -7.56 -6.34 22.29
N HIS A 251 -8.84 -6.25 22.65
CA HIS A 251 -9.32 -5.44 23.79
C HIS A 251 -8.76 -5.89 25.13
N GLU A 252 -8.56 -7.20 25.30
CA GLU A 252 -8.04 -7.82 26.50
C GLU A 252 -6.50 -7.80 26.58
N GLY A 253 -5.83 -7.22 25.59
CA GLY A 253 -4.38 -7.26 25.49
C GLY A 253 -3.80 -8.64 25.17
N LYS A 254 -4.63 -9.58 24.70
CA LYS A 254 -4.27 -10.97 24.35
C LYS A 254 -4.24 -11.21 22.85
N GLY A 255 -4.36 -10.15 22.05
CA GLY A 255 -4.34 -10.24 20.57
C GLY A 255 -2.99 -10.71 20.06
N ASP A 256 -3.03 -11.50 18.99
CA ASP A 256 -1.84 -11.95 18.25
C ASP A 256 -1.69 -11.16 16.96
N ALA A 257 -0.72 -10.25 16.89
CA ALA A 257 -0.43 -9.45 15.70
C ALA A 257 0.35 -10.23 14.60
N ILE A 258 0.79 -11.46 14.86
CA ILE A 258 1.60 -12.28 13.94
C ILE A 258 0.96 -12.41 12.55
N PRO A 259 -0.34 -12.73 12.39
CA PRO A 259 -0.96 -12.84 11.08
C PRO A 259 -0.83 -11.56 10.25
N PHE A 260 -1.07 -10.40 10.86
CA PHE A 260 -0.95 -9.11 10.17
C PHE A 260 0.50 -8.72 9.88
N ILE A 261 1.44 -9.02 10.81
CA ILE A 261 2.88 -8.84 10.60
C ILE A 261 3.33 -9.63 9.37
N LYS A 262 3.02 -10.92 9.29
CA LYS A 262 3.39 -11.79 8.17
C LYS A 262 2.82 -11.28 6.85
N TYR A 263 1.54 -10.88 6.86
CA TYR A 263 0.89 -10.32 5.68
C TYR A 263 1.61 -9.05 5.18
N LEU A 264 1.87 -8.10 6.07
CA LEU A 264 2.48 -6.82 5.68
C LEU A 264 3.93 -7.01 5.22
N LEU A 265 4.73 -7.82 5.94
CA LEU A 265 6.10 -8.16 5.53
C LEU A 265 6.13 -8.88 4.17
N GLY A 266 5.23 -9.83 3.94
CA GLY A 266 5.08 -10.50 2.65
C GLY A 266 4.75 -9.53 1.51
N THR A 267 3.88 -8.56 1.78
CA THR A 267 3.51 -7.48 0.83
C THR A 267 4.72 -6.60 0.51
N ILE A 268 5.47 -6.17 1.52
CA ILE A 268 6.70 -5.37 1.37
C ILE A 268 7.75 -6.14 0.57
N LEU A 269 8.05 -7.39 0.92
CA LEU A 269 9.01 -8.23 0.20
C LEU A 269 8.60 -8.43 -1.27
N SER A 270 7.31 -8.68 -1.52
CA SER A 270 6.78 -8.78 -2.88
C SER A 270 6.94 -7.47 -3.67
N ALA A 271 6.84 -6.30 -3.01
CA ALA A 271 7.10 -5.02 -3.65
C ALA A 271 8.58 -4.84 -4.03
N TYR A 272 9.50 -5.24 -3.16
CA TYR A 272 10.94 -5.23 -3.48
C TYR A 272 11.28 -6.15 -4.68
N LYS A 273 10.68 -7.33 -4.76
CA LYS A 273 10.86 -8.22 -5.91
C LYS A 273 10.34 -7.60 -7.21
N ASP A 274 9.14 -6.98 -7.17
CA ASP A 274 8.63 -6.27 -8.35
C ASP A 274 9.52 -5.07 -8.74
N PHE A 275 10.14 -4.41 -7.76
CA PHE A 275 11.09 -3.33 -8.03
C PHE A 275 12.33 -3.86 -8.78
N GLU A 276 12.91 -4.97 -8.31
CA GLU A 276 14.05 -5.63 -8.97
C GLU A 276 13.70 -6.02 -10.42
N ASP A 277 12.55 -6.68 -10.62
CA ASP A 277 12.07 -7.08 -11.94
C ASP A 277 11.88 -5.88 -12.88
N ARG A 278 11.29 -4.78 -12.39
CA ARG A 278 11.10 -3.55 -13.18
C ARG A 278 12.41 -2.86 -13.50
N PHE A 279 13.32 -2.81 -12.53
CA PHE A 279 14.64 -2.20 -12.72
C PHE A 279 15.46 -2.97 -13.75
N ALA A 280 15.47 -4.31 -13.71
CA ALA A 280 16.15 -5.16 -14.68
C ALA A 280 15.65 -4.93 -16.12
N LEU A 281 14.35 -4.65 -16.31
CA LEU A 281 13.76 -4.31 -17.62
C LEU A 281 14.19 -2.91 -18.13
N VAL A 282 14.50 -1.99 -17.22
CA VAL A 282 14.95 -0.63 -17.54
C VAL A 282 16.46 -0.58 -17.76
N GLU A 283 17.23 -1.48 -17.14
CA GLU A 283 18.69 -1.51 -17.17
C GLU A 283 19.25 -1.73 -18.57
N VAL A 284 18.54 -2.45 -19.42
CA VAL A 284 18.89 -2.60 -20.83
C VAL A 284 17.98 -1.70 -21.64
N LYS A 285 18.54 -0.76 -22.43
CA LYS A 285 17.77 0.00 -23.46
C LYS A 285 17.30 -0.98 -24.55
N LEU A 286 16.41 -1.89 -24.15
CA LEU A 286 15.85 -2.87 -25.06
C LEU A 286 14.78 -2.21 -25.95
N PRO A 287 14.67 -2.63 -27.22
CA PRO A 287 13.50 -2.32 -28.01
C PRO A 287 12.21 -2.76 -27.28
N ALA A 288 11.10 -2.03 -27.48
CA ALA A 288 9.83 -2.31 -26.81
C ALA A 288 9.41 -3.80 -26.90
N ILE A 289 9.70 -4.45 -28.03
CA ILE A 289 9.41 -5.89 -28.22
C ILE A 289 10.22 -6.76 -27.27
N GLU A 290 11.47 -6.42 -27.02
CA GLU A 290 12.37 -7.20 -26.15
C GLU A 290 11.98 -7.02 -24.67
N MET A 291 11.62 -5.80 -24.27
CA MET A 291 11.07 -5.53 -22.93
C MET A 291 9.80 -6.36 -22.69
N VAL A 292 8.87 -6.36 -23.64
CA VAL A 292 7.63 -7.15 -23.55
C VAL A 292 7.95 -8.65 -23.54
N ARG A 293 8.91 -9.12 -24.35
CA ARG A 293 9.34 -10.52 -24.35
C ARG A 293 9.85 -10.94 -22.97
N GLN A 294 10.74 -10.18 -22.35
CA GLN A 294 11.26 -10.46 -21.01
C GLN A 294 10.15 -10.42 -19.95
N ALA A 295 9.27 -9.43 -20.01
CA ALA A 295 8.13 -9.35 -19.10
C ALA A 295 7.21 -10.58 -19.21
N THR A 296 7.05 -11.16 -20.41
CA THR A 296 6.28 -12.40 -20.59
C THR A 296 7.01 -13.64 -20.07
N MET A 297 8.34 -13.61 -19.97
CA MET A 297 9.11 -14.74 -19.39
C MET A 297 8.84 -14.90 -17.89
N ASN A 298 8.56 -13.83 -17.18
CA ASN A 298 8.26 -13.83 -15.76
C ASN A 298 6.79 -14.18 -15.44
N LYS A 299 5.96 -14.48 -16.46
CA LYS A 299 4.56 -14.86 -16.28
C LYS A 299 4.35 -16.36 -16.44
N ILE A 300 3.71 -16.97 -15.46
CA ILE A 300 3.29 -18.38 -15.49
C ILE A 300 1.79 -18.41 -15.82
N GLY A 301 1.42 -19.19 -16.86
CA GLY A 301 0.04 -19.35 -17.28
C GLY A 301 -0.49 -18.20 -18.16
N ARG A 302 -1.79 -17.87 -18.00
CA ARG A 302 -2.47 -16.84 -18.79
C ARG A 302 -2.25 -15.47 -18.19
N PHE A 303 -2.01 -14.46 -19.02
CA PHE A 303 -1.84 -13.06 -18.63
C PHE A 303 -2.55 -12.12 -19.63
N LYS A 304 -2.85 -10.91 -19.20
CA LYS A 304 -3.47 -9.85 -20.00
C LYS A 304 -2.44 -8.78 -20.36
N LYS A 305 -2.77 -7.92 -21.34
CA LYS A 305 -1.94 -6.75 -21.69
C LYS A 305 -1.70 -5.82 -20.50
N GLN A 306 -2.65 -5.75 -19.57
CA GLN A 306 -2.54 -4.95 -18.35
C GLN A 306 -1.42 -5.45 -17.45
N ASP A 307 -1.27 -6.77 -17.32
CA ASP A 307 -0.20 -7.38 -16.52
C ASP A 307 1.19 -7.06 -17.09
N ILE A 308 1.28 -6.93 -18.43
CA ILE A 308 2.53 -6.53 -19.10
C ILE A 308 2.77 -5.02 -18.96
N HIS A 309 1.73 -4.20 -19.01
CA HIS A 309 1.85 -2.76 -18.76
C HIS A 309 2.33 -2.45 -17.34
N GLU A 310 1.91 -3.23 -16.37
CA GLU A 310 2.39 -3.12 -14.98
C GLU A 310 3.89 -3.44 -14.85
N LEU A 311 4.41 -4.38 -15.65
CA LEU A 311 5.84 -4.74 -15.67
C LEU A 311 6.68 -3.79 -16.57
N CYS A 312 6.06 -3.21 -17.59
CA CYS A 312 6.72 -2.30 -18.54
C CYS A 312 6.01 -0.93 -18.57
N PRO A 313 5.97 -0.21 -17.45
CA PRO A 313 5.19 1.03 -17.32
C PRO A 313 5.73 2.18 -18.19
N SER A 314 6.99 2.12 -18.62
CA SER A 314 7.59 3.07 -19.56
C SER A 314 7.05 2.93 -20.99
N LEU A 315 6.39 1.82 -21.32
CA LEU A 315 5.81 1.61 -22.64
C LEU A 315 4.34 2.06 -22.67
N SER A 316 3.95 2.73 -23.74
CA SER A 316 2.53 3.01 -23.99
C SER A 316 1.76 1.69 -24.24
N ILE A 317 0.47 1.67 -23.91
CA ILE A 317 -0.40 0.52 -24.16
C ILE A 317 -0.36 0.09 -25.64
N SER A 318 -0.33 1.06 -26.57
CA SER A 318 -0.20 0.81 -28.00
C SER A 318 1.13 0.15 -28.39
N SER A 319 2.23 0.52 -27.74
CA SER A 319 3.53 -0.13 -27.95
C SER A 319 3.54 -1.57 -27.45
N ILE A 320 2.93 -1.82 -26.28
CA ILE A 320 2.74 -3.16 -25.72
C ILE A 320 1.88 -4.03 -26.64
N GLU A 321 0.75 -3.51 -27.11
CA GLU A 321 -0.13 -4.23 -28.04
C GLU A 321 0.59 -4.61 -29.35
N ARG A 322 1.41 -3.70 -29.89
CA ARG A 322 2.21 -3.96 -31.09
C ARG A 322 3.25 -5.05 -30.82
N ALA A 323 3.93 -5.00 -29.68
CA ALA A 323 4.92 -6.00 -29.28
C ALA A 323 4.26 -7.38 -29.05
N LEU A 324 3.16 -7.45 -28.30
CA LEU A 324 2.41 -8.70 -28.08
C LEU A 324 1.92 -9.31 -29.38
N ARG A 325 1.42 -8.50 -30.33
CA ARG A 325 1.02 -8.98 -31.66
C ARG A 325 2.21 -9.62 -32.38
N LYS A 326 3.37 -8.95 -32.39
CA LYS A 326 4.58 -9.48 -33.02
C LYS A 326 5.05 -10.77 -32.39
N LEU A 327 4.97 -10.91 -31.04
CA LEU A 327 5.31 -12.15 -30.33
C LEU A 327 4.31 -13.30 -30.61
N VAL A 328 3.05 -12.97 -30.92
CA VAL A 328 2.07 -13.95 -31.41
C VAL A 328 2.41 -14.37 -32.84
N ASP A 329 2.75 -13.42 -33.73
CA ASP A 329 3.11 -13.69 -35.13
C ASP A 329 4.40 -14.57 -35.22
N THR A 330 5.36 -14.36 -34.29
CA THR A 330 6.58 -15.18 -34.15
C THR A 330 6.36 -16.52 -33.44
N LYS A 331 5.11 -16.81 -33.03
CA LYS A 331 4.74 -18.05 -32.30
C LYS A 331 5.41 -18.23 -30.95
N GLU A 332 5.85 -17.15 -30.32
CA GLU A 332 6.36 -17.15 -28.94
C GLU A 332 5.19 -17.10 -27.94
N LEU A 333 4.11 -16.44 -28.33
CA LEU A 333 2.87 -16.36 -27.56
C LEU A 333 1.69 -16.90 -28.34
N LYS A 334 0.67 -17.38 -27.63
CA LYS A 334 -0.65 -17.64 -28.19
C LYS A 334 -1.65 -16.67 -27.58
N ARG A 335 -2.54 -16.15 -28.42
CA ARG A 335 -3.64 -15.26 -28.04
C ARG A 335 -4.93 -16.04 -27.96
N GLU A 336 -5.73 -15.81 -26.91
CA GLU A 336 -7.09 -16.36 -26.75
C GLU A 336 -8.06 -15.24 -26.39
N GLY A 337 -9.31 -15.39 -26.83
CA GLY A 337 -10.38 -14.41 -26.58
C GLY A 337 -10.33 -13.18 -27.48
N ALA A 338 -11.31 -12.27 -27.29
CA ALA A 338 -11.44 -11.05 -28.04
C ALA A 338 -11.85 -9.89 -27.12
N GLY A 339 -11.52 -8.64 -27.51
CA GLY A 339 -11.86 -7.45 -26.76
C GLY A 339 -11.30 -7.46 -25.34
N LYS A 340 -12.14 -7.23 -24.34
CA LYS A 340 -11.76 -7.18 -22.91
C LYS A 340 -11.35 -8.53 -22.33
N SER A 341 -11.76 -9.65 -22.94
CA SER A 341 -11.42 -11.02 -22.52
C SER A 341 -10.14 -11.53 -23.16
N THR A 342 -9.43 -10.74 -23.96
CA THR A 342 -8.16 -11.16 -24.58
C THR A 342 -7.11 -11.49 -23.52
N CYS A 343 -6.56 -12.68 -23.60
CA CYS A 343 -5.41 -13.14 -22.81
C CYS A 343 -4.35 -13.76 -23.72
N TYR A 344 -3.15 -13.89 -23.16
CA TYR A 344 -1.97 -14.43 -23.81
C TYR A 344 -1.35 -15.51 -22.93
N TYR A 345 -0.65 -16.47 -23.51
CA TYR A 345 0.20 -17.42 -22.81
C TYR A 345 1.37 -17.84 -23.68
N ARG A 346 2.45 -18.26 -23.06
CA ARG A 346 3.66 -18.70 -23.78
C ARG A 346 3.43 -20.05 -24.44
N LEU A 347 3.93 -20.17 -25.66
CA LEU A 347 4.15 -21.45 -26.30
C LEU A 347 5.54 -21.94 -25.85
N LYS A 348 5.61 -23.19 -25.39
CA LYS A 348 6.87 -23.83 -24.97
C LYS A 348 7.87 -23.84 -26.10
#